data_c364d1f387501637675cb8d305de79b4
#
_entry.id   c364d1f387501637675cb8d305de79b4
#
_cell.length_a   1.000
_cell.length_b   1.000
_cell.length_c   1.000
_cell.angle_alpha   90.00
_cell.angle_beta   90.00
_cell.angle_gamma   90.00
#
_symmetry.space_group_name_H-M   'P 1'
#
loop_
_entity.id
_entity.type
_entity.pdbx_description
1 polymer ?
#
loop_
_entity_poly.entity_id
_entity_poly.type
_entity_poly.pdbx_seq_one_letter_code
_entity_poly.pdbx_strand_id
1 'polypeptide(L)'
;MKMKTFIFADKFFLKSDVKGPGYLEITDGIFGNYTKDEPQGDVKIIREEGKWIAPGLVDTHIHGYMNHDVMDNDAEGIKVMSEGLLSCGVTSFLPTTLTSSKERLTDVARTIGQVYQEVPGAKIQGIYFEGPFFTEEHKGAQNPSYFGDPDLDTFHEWQEASGGIIKKIALAPERNGVKEFVETVTDEGVVVALGHSNATLEEADVAVEAGASVFVHAYNGMRGLNHREPG
;
A
#
# COMPACT_ATOMS: atom_id res chain seq x y z
N MET A 1 21.64 20.84 22.10
CA MET A 1 21.81 19.85 21.00
C MET A 1 20.95 18.65 21.33
N LYS A 2 20.18 18.12 20.38
CA LYS A 2 19.48 16.83 20.60
C LYS A 2 20.53 15.72 20.67
N MET A 3 20.38 14.80 21.61
CA MET A 3 21.26 13.65 21.78
C MET A 3 21.17 12.74 20.56
N LYS A 4 22.30 12.45 19.91
CA LYS A 4 22.36 11.51 18.79
C LYS A 4 22.14 10.09 19.31
N THR A 5 21.37 9.30 18.56
CA THR A 5 21.16 7.88 18.86
C THR A 5 21.88 7.04 17.80
N PHE A 6 22.49 5.96 18.22
CA PHE A 6 23.08 4.97 17.33
C PHE A 6 22.52 3.59 17.65
N ILE A 7 22.33 2.76 16.62
CA ILE A 7 22.02 1.34 16.78
C ILE A 7 23.25 0.52 16.40
N PHE A 8 23.71 -0.33 17.30
CA PHE A 8 24.72 -1.34 17.03
C PHE A 8 24.05 -2.63 16.59
N ALA A 9 24.54 -3.26 15.50
CA ALA A 9 24.13 -4.59 15.09
C ALA A 9 25.25 -5.28 14.32
N ASP A 10 25.11 -6.61 14.13
CA ASP A 10 26.11 -7.43 13.46
C ASP A 10 26.10 -7.25 11.94
N LYS A 11 24.97 -6.81 11.36
CA LYS A 11 24.84 -6.58 9.92
C LYS A 11 23.77 -5.54 9.60
N PHE A 12 24.03 -4.75 8.57
CA PHE A 12 23.12 -3.73 8.05
C PHE A 12 22.92 -3.91 6.56
N PHE A 13 21.67 -4.06 6.12
CA PHE A 13 21.26 -4.04 4.73
C PHE A 13 20.87 -2.62 4.36
N LEU A 14 21.77 -1.87 3.72
CA LEU A 14 21.56 -0.50 3.30
C LEU A 14 21.15 -0.44 1.83
N LYS A 15 20.72 0.73 1.35
CA LYS A 15 20.20 0.92 -0.01
C LYS A 15 21.07 0.32 -1.12
N SER A 16 22.39 0.42 -1.00
CA SER A 16 23.34 0.00 -2.05
C SER A 16 24.44 -0.95 -1.53
N ASP A 17 24.39 -1.33 -0.26
CA ASP A 17 25.54 -1.97 0.37
C ASP A 17 25.11 -2.83 1.58
N VAL A 18 25.89 -3.86 1.88
CA VAL A 18 25.75 -4.64 3.11
C VAL A 18 26.98 -4.38 3.97
N LYS A 19 26.75 -3.84 5.16
CA LYS A 19 27.82 -3.56 6.14
C LYS A 19 27.87 -4.67 7.21
N GLY A 20 29.06 -4.92 7.73
CA GLY A 20 29.30 -5.82 8.86
C GLY A 20 28.98 -5.16 10.20
N PRO A 21 29.53 -5.68 11.31
CA PRO A 21 29.27 -5.11 12.63
C PRO A 21 29.65 -3.63 12.70
N GLY A 22 28.82 -2.83 13.36
CA GLY A 22 29.05 -1.40 13.50
C GLY A 22 27.85 -0.66 14.03
N TYR A 23 27.80 0.63 13.77
CA TYR A 23 26.83 1.57 14.31
C TYR A 23 26.15 2.36 13.19
N LEU A 24 24.82 2.44 13.23
CA LEU A 24 24.03 3.27 12.32
C LEU A 24 23.43 4.45 13.11
N GLU A 25 23.70 5.65 12.67
CA GLU A 25 23.17 6.87 13.27
C GLU A 25 21.66 6.99 13.04
N ILE A 26 20.95 7.47 14.07
CA ILE A 26 19.54 7.83 14.01
C ILE A 26 19.39 9.24 14.58
N THR A 27 18.98 10.18 13.75
CA THR A 27 18.74 11.57 14.17
C THR A 27 17.32 11.98 13.73
N ASP A 28 16.49 12.38 14.68
CA ASP A 28 15.09 12.78 14.44
C ASP A 28 14.27 11.72 13.64
N GLY A 29 14.51 10.43 13.92
CA GLY A 29 13.84 9.31 13.25
C GLY A 29 14.37 8.97 11.85
N ILE A 30 15.43 9.63 11.42
CA ILE A 30 16.06 9.40 10.10
C ILE A 30 17.38 8.66 10.29
N PHE A 31 17.61 7.62 9.50
CA PHE A 31 18.88 6.93 9.44
C PHE A 31 19.95 7.81 8.79
N GLY A 32 21.10 7.93 9.46
CA GLY A 32 22.26 8.69 9.03
C GLY A 32 23.42 7.80 8.58
N ASN A 33 24.62 8.16 8.98
CA ASN A 33 25.85 7.50 8.56
C ASN A 33 26.10 6.19 9.33
N TYR A 34 26.65 5.21 8.63
CA TYR A 34 27.21 4.02 9.23
C TYR A 34 28.69 4.25 9.60
N THR A 35 29.11 3.78 10.77
CA THR A 35 30.52 3.71 11.20
C THR A 35 30.84 2.36 11.82
N LYS A 36 32.09 1.90 11.66
CA LYS A 36 32.59 0.71 12.35
C LYS A 36 33.02 0.99 13.79
N ASP A 37 33.51 2.22 14.02
CA ASP A 37 34.04 2.60 15.30
C ASP A 37 32.90 3.05 16.22
N GLU A 38 33.03 2.72 17.51
CA GLU A 38 32.06 3.14 18.52
C GLU A 38 31.99 4.65 18.63
N PRO A 39 30.80 5.25 18.45
CA PRO A 39 30.62 6.68 18.59
C PRO A 39 31.00 7.19 19.96
N GLN A 40 31.73 8.31 19.99
CA GLN A 40 32.21 8.95 21.22
C GLN A 40 31.35 10.15 21.60
N GLY A 41 31.38 10.56 22.88
CA GLY A 41 30.68 11.73 23.40
C GLY A 41 29.33 11.40 24.02
N ASP A 42 28.47 12.44 24.13
CA ASP A 42 27.13 12.29 24.70
C ASP A 42 26.15 11.76 23.65
N VAL A 43 26.13 10.42 23.50
CA VAL A 43 25.31 9.68 22.54
C VAL A 43 24.56 8.53 23.21
N LYS A 44 23.37 8.21 22.71
CA LYS A 44 22.64 6.99 23.11
C LYS A 44 22.99 5.86 22.15
N ILE A 45 23.40 4.70 22.67
CA ILE A 45 23.63 3.50 21.88
C ILE A 45 22.58 2.44 22.24
N ILE A 46 21.84 1.97 21.24
CA ILE A 46 20.95 0.83 21.31
C ILE A 46 21.75 -0.37 20.79
N ARG A 47 21.99 -1.39 21.62
CA ARG A 47 22.77 -2.56 21.23
C ARG A 47 21.88 -3.73 20.89
N GLU A 48 21.98 -4.18 19.63
CA GLU A 48 21.25 -5.32 19.07
C GLU A 48 22.26 -6.39 18.60
N GLU A 49 23.05 -6.88 19.52
CA GLU A 49 24.06 -7.89 19.26
C GLU A 49 23.41 -9.18 18.72
N GLY A 50 24.06 -9.82 17.73
CA GLY A 50 23.54 -11.01 17.06
C GLY A 50 22.41 -10.73 16.06
N LYS A 51 21.98 -9.49 15.90
CA LYS A 51 20.87 -9.13 15.01
C LYS A 51 21.34 -8.45 13.73
N TRP A 52 20.47 -8.48 12.74
CA TRP A 52 20.62 -7.83 11.46
C TRP A 52 19.58 -6.74 11.33
N ILE A 53 19.97 -5.60 10.82
CA ILE A 53 19.10 -4.45 10.56
C ILE A 53 18.89 -4.35 9.05
N ALA A 54 17.63 -4.29 8.65
CA ALA A 54 17.20 -4.11 7.28
C ALA A 54 16.07 -3.06 7.21
N PRO A 55 15.79 -2.48 6.04
CA PRO A 55 14.57 -1.72 5.84
C PRO A 55 13.36 -2.59 6.19
N GLY A 56 12.37 -2.00 6.84
CA GLY A 56 11.10 -2.67 7.10
C GLY A 56 10.35 -3.01 5.81
N LEU A 57 9.56 -4.07 5.84
CA LEU A 57 8.71 -4.44 4.72
C LEU A 57 7.59 -3.42 4.54
N VAL A 58 7.17 -3.24 3.30
CA VAL A 58 6.03 -2.40 2.92
C VAL A 58 4.96 -3.30 2.34
N ASP A 59 3.80 -3.39 3.00
CA ASP A 59 2.65 -4.15 2.51
C ASP A 59 1.70 -3.21 1.77
N THR A 60 1.59 -3.36 0.47
CA THR A 60 0.75 -2.51 -0.38
C THR A 60 -0.60 -3.11 -0.72
N HIS A 61 -0.96 -4.28 -0.13
CA HIS A 61 -2.23 -4.95 -0.39
C HIS A 61 -2.62 -5.87 0.77
N ILE A 62 -3.35 -5.34 1.75
CA ILE A 62 -3.79 -6.08 2.93
C ILE A 62 -5.21 -5.68 3.33
N HIS A 63 -6.12 -6.66 3.41
CA HIS A 63 -7.52 -6.45 3.77
C HIS A 63 -7.77 -6.52 5.26
N GLY A 64 -6.97 -7.29 5.97
CA GLY A 64 -7.14 -7.46 7.41
C GLY A 64 -5.98 -8.18 8.08
N TYR A 65 -5.88 -8.00 9.40
CA TYR A 65 -4.91 -8.67 10.26
C TYR A 65 -5.40 -8.71 11.71
N MET A 66 -4.96 -9.68 12.52
CA MET A 66 -5.33 -9.81 13.93
C MET A 66 -6.85 -9.86 14.19
N ASN A 67 -7.61 -10.54 13.31
CA ASN A 67 -9.07 -10.63 13.31
C ASN A 67 -9.81 -9.31 13.12
N HIS A 68 -9.17 -8.31 12.53
CA HIS A 68 -9.80 -7.07 12.07
C HIS A 68 -9.70 -6.99 10.56
N ASP A 69 -10.74 -6.47 9.92
CA ASP A 69 -10.82 -6.22 8.49
C ASP A 69 -10.93 -4.70 8.25
N VAL A 70 -10.31 -4.23 7.18
CA VAL A 70 -10.41 -2.82 6.76
C VAL A 70 -11.86 -2.41 6.55
N MET A 71 -12.67 -3.35 6.05
CA MET A 71 -14.11 -3.12 5.82
C MET A 71 -14.96 -3.15 7.09
N ASP A 72 -14.41 -3.48 8.27
CA ASP A 72 -15.14 -3.37 9.53
C ASP A 72 -15.52 -1.92 9.87
N ASN A 73 -14.78 -0.95 9.30
CA ASN A 73 -14.95 0.48 9.57
C ASN A 73 -14.72 0.80 11.05
N ASP A 74 -13.71 0.17 11.63
CA ASP A 74 -13.35 0.29 13.05
C ASP A 74 -11.96 0.92 13.19
N ALA A 75 -11.91 2.13 13.72
CA ALA A 75 -10.68 2.88 13.96
C ALA A 75 -9.70 2.14 14.90
N GLU A 76 -10.21 1.48 15.93
CA GLU A 76 -9.37 0.72 16.87
C GLU A 76 -8.86 -0.57 16.21
N GLY A 77 -9.67 -1.22 15.39
CA GLY A 77 -9.24 -2.37 14.57
C GLY A 77 -8.06 -2.02 13.66
N ILE A 78 -8.09 -0.87 13.00
CA ILE A 78 -6.97 -0.37 12.18
C ILE A 78 -5.70 -0.16 13.01
N LYS A 79 -5.80 0.35 14.25
CA LYS A 79 -4.65 0.49 15.15
C LYS A 79 -4.08 -0.86 15.58
N VAL A 80 -4.94 -1.84 15.88
CA VAL A 80 -4.52 -3.22 16.21
C VAL A 80 -3.80 -3.87 15.02
N MET A 81 -4.32 -3.71 13.80
CA MET A 81 -3.64 -4.17 12.59
C MET A 81 -2.23 -3.56 12.47
N SER A 82 -2.14 -2.25 12.62
CA SER A 82 -0.87 -1.50 12.53
C SER A 82 0.17 -2.03 13.53
N GLU A 83 -0.20 -2.24 14.78
CA GLU A 83 0.69 -2.74 15.82
C GLU A 83 1.10 -4.20 15.55
N GLY A 84 0.15 -5.04 15.20
CA GLY A 84 0.39 -6.46 14.91
C GLY A 84 1.34 -6.68 13.73
N LEU A 85 1.26 -5.86 12.68
CA LEU A 85 2.08 -5.94 11.48
C LEU A 85 3.59 -5.80 11.77
N LEU A 86 3.98 -5.10 12.84
CA LEU A 86 5.39 -5.01 13.25
C LEU A 86 5.97 -6.38 13.58
N SER A 87 5.18 -7.33 14.10
CA SER A 87 5.63 -8.69 14.40
C SER A 87 6.02 -9.49 13.15
N CYS A 88 5.51 -9.08 11.98
CA CYS A 88 5.85 -9.64 10.67
C CYS A 88 6.96 -8.87 9.95
N GLY A 89 7.54 -7.84 10.59
CA GLY A 89 8.56 -6.97 9.98
C GLY A 89 8.00 -5.93 9.01
N VAL A 90 6.67 -5.79 8.92
CA VAL A 90 6.02 -4.75 8.12
C VAL A 90 6.02 -3.45 8.92
N THR A 91 6.61 -2.41 8.35
CA THR A 91 6.73 -1.07 8.99
C THR A 91 5.87 -0.01 8.32
N SER A 92 5.34 -0.32 7.13
CA SER A 92 4.42 0.55 6.39
C SER A 92 3.42 -0.30 5.61
N PHE A 93 2.18 0.18 5.47
CA PHE A 93 1.17 -0.55 4.71
C PHE A 93 0.13 0.38 4.08
N LEU A 94 -0.62 -0.17 3.14
CA LEU A 94 -1.84 0.43 2.59
C LEU A 94 -3.03 -0.44 3.03
N PRO A 95 -3.84 -0.02 4.01
CA PRO A 95 -5.10 -0.69 4.27
C PRO A 95 -5.93 -0.72 2.98
N THR A 96 -6.39 -1.93 2.62
CA THR A 96 -6.98 -2.20 1.31
C THR A 96 -8.47 -2.50 1.47
N THR A 97 -9.31 -1.74 0.77
CA THR A 97 -10.75 -1.99 0.75
C THR A 97 -11.12 -3.19 -0.12
N LEU A 98 -12.31 -3.75 0.09
CA LEU A 98 -12.99 -4.63 -0.86
C LEU A 98 -14.14 -3.86 -1.54
N THR A 99 -14.58 -4.35 -2.69
CA THR A 99 -15.76 -3.83 -3.39
C THR A 99 -16.99 -3.80 -2.47
N SER A 100 -17.60 -2.63 -2.36
CA SER A 100 -18.81 -2.40 -1.56
C SER A 100 -19.63 -1.23 -2.15
N SER A 101 -20.70 -0.84 -1.47
CA SER A 101 -21.44 0.35 -1.88
C SER A 101 -20.59 1.62 -1.74
N LYS A 102 -20.93 2.64 -2.53
CA LYS A 102 -20.29 3.96 -2.50
C LYS A 102 -20.23 4.52 -1.07
N GLU A 103 -21.35 4.45 -0.35
CA GLU A 103 -21.50 4.96 1.01
C GLU A 103 -20.56 4.22 1.98
N ARG A 104 -20.51 2.88 1.88
CA ARG A 104 -19.62 2.08 2.75
C ARG A 104 -18.15 2.40 2.49
N LEU A 105 -17.76 2.52 1.22
CA LEU A 105 -16.39 2.89 0.85
C LEU A 105 -16.05 4.31 1.35
N THR A 106 -16.99 5.26 1.25
CA THR A 106 -16.83 6.62 1.79
C THR A 106 -16.62 6.61 3.30
N ASP A 107 -17.38 5.80 4.05
CA ASP A 107 -17.25 5.72 5.50
C ASP A 107 -15.93 5.07 5.92
N VAL A 108 -15.51 4.00 5.26
CA VAL A 108 -14.20 3.35 5.50
C VAL A 108 -13.05 4.32 5.19
N ALA A 109 -13.11 5.03 4.06
CA ALA A 109 -12.10 6.03 3.70
C ALA A 109 -11.98 7.12 4.76
N ARG A 110 -13.11 7.62 5.25
CA ARG A 110 -13.17 8.64 6.31
C ARG A 110 -12.56 8.15 7.61
N THR A 111 -12.90 6.94 8.04
CA THR A 111 -12.38 6.34 9.28
C THR A 111 -10.87 6.19 9.22
N ILE A 112 -10.32 5.66 8.10
CA ILE A 112 -8.87 5.54 7.95
C ILE A 112 -8.21 6.93 7.91
N GLY A 113 -8.80 7.88 7.18
CA GLY A 113 -8.33 9.27 7.10
C GLY A 113 -8.21 9.97 8.44
N GLN A 114 -9.09 9.62 9.40
CA GLN A 114 -9.04 10.18 10.76
C GLN A 114 -7.89 9.62 11.62
N VAL A 115 -7.48 8.37 11.39
CA VAL A 115 -6.54 7.68 12.28
C VAL A 115 -5.16 7.38 11.67
N TYR A 116 -4.96 7.63 10.38
CA TYR A 116 -3.74 7.16 9.68
C TYR A 116 -2.43 7.71 10.26
N GLN A 117 -2.44 8.89 10.88
CA GLN A 117 -1.26 9.46 11.54
C GLN A 117 -1.12 9.03 13.01
N GLU A 118 -2.15 8.43 13.60
CA GLU A 118 -2.22 8.09 15.02
C GLU A 118 -1.95 6.61 15.30
N VAL A 119 -1.74 5.80 14.25
CA VAL A 119 -1.48 4.37 14.41
C VAL A 119 -0.17 4.12 15.16
N PRO A 120 -0.15 3.19 16.15
CA PRO A 120 1.00 3.01 17.04
C PRO A 120 2.13 2.17 16.45
N GLY A 121 1.86 1.42 15.38
CA GLY A 121 2.77 0.44 14.78
C GLY A 121 3.25 0.79 13.38
N ALA A 122 3.01 -0.12 12.42
CA ALA A 122 3.31 0.09 11.02
C ALA A 122 2.53 1.31 10.50
N LYS A 123 3.21 2.20 9.77
CA LYS A 123 2.64 3.46 9.29
C LYS A 123 1.72 3.24 8.09
N ILE A 124 0.55 3.86 8.11
CA ILE A 124 -0.32 3.95 6.95
C ILE A 124 0.27 4.98 5.99
N GLN A 125 0.61 4.56 4.76
CA GLN A 125 1.17 5.41 3.71
C GLN A 125 0.10 5.98 2.78
N GLY A 126 -1.13 5.48 2.90
CA GLY A 126 -2.29 5.83 2.11
C GLY A 126 -3.31 4.71 2.15
N ILE A 127 -4.37 4.81 1.37
CA ILE A 127 -5.39 3.77 1.21
C ILE A 127 -5.27 3.17 -0.18
N TYR A 128 -5.49 1.85 -0.28
CA TYR A 128 -5.67 1.16 -1.54
C TYR A 128 -7.15 0.76 -1.71
N PHE A 129 -7.78 1.24 -2.78
CA PHE A 129 -9.12 0.84 -3.18
C PHE A 129 -9.03 -0.34 -4.17
N GLU A 130 -9.31 -1.56 -3.71
CA GLU A 130 -9.44 -2.72 -4.57
C GLU A 130 -10.88 -2.84 -5.07
N GLY A 131 -11.16 -2.24 -6.20
CA GLY A 131 -12.49 -2.07 -6.78
C GLY A 131 -13.14 -0.72 -6.41
N PRO A 132 -14.42 -0.52 -6.77
CA PRO A 132 -15.39 -1.49 -7.29
C PRO A 132 -15.46 -1.62 -8.82
N PHE A 133 -14.56 -1.03 -9.57
CA PHE A 133 -14.62 -0.93 -11.03
C PHE A 133 -14.10 -2.21 -11.72
N PHE A 134 -14.69 -3.37 -11.36
CA PHE A 134 -14.24 -4.70 -11.77
C PHE A 134 -15.24 -5.40 -12.71
N THR A 135 -14.82 -6.54 -13.28
CA THR A 135 -15.63 -7.39 -14.17
C THR A 135 -15.98 -8.70 -13.46
N GLU A 136 -17.19 -9.20 -13.71
CA GLU A 136 -17.75 -10.34 -12.95
C GLU A 136 -17.01 -11.66 -13.21
N GLU A 137 -16.51 -11.91 -14.43
CA GLU A 137 -15.87 -13.15 -14.82
C GLU A 137 -14.69 -13.55 -13.92
N HIS A 138 -13.94 -12.56 -13.43
CA HIS A 138 -12.78 -12.78 -12.58
C HIS A 138 -12.89 -12.08 -11.22
N LYS A 139 -14.13 -11.97 -10.73
CA LYS A 139 -14.45 -11.24 -9.48
C LYS A 139 -13.76 -11.79 -8.23
N GLY A 140 -13.40 -13.09 -8.19
CA GLY A 140 -12.87 -13.68 -6.97
C GLY A 140 -13.83 -13.52 -5.78
N ALA A 141 -13.37 -12.95 -4.68
CA ALA A 141 -14.15 -12.66 -3.49
C ALA A 141 -14.95 -11.34 -3.56
N GLN A 142 -14.75 -10.52 -4.60
CA GLN A 142 -15.43 -9.24 -4.76
C GLN A 142 -16.92 -9.41 -5.01
N ASN A 143 -17.75 -8.50 -4.46
CA ASN A 143 -19.19 -8.56 -4.63
C ASN A 143 -19.64 -7.85 -5.93
N PRO A 144 -20.12 -8.61 -6.95
CA PRO A 144 -20.43 -8.03 -8.26
C PRO A 144 -21.65 -7.09 -8.24
N SER A 145 -22.48 -7.13 -7.20
CA SER A 145 -23.65 -6.23 -7.07
C SER A 145 -23.26 -4.74 -6.98
N TYR A 146 -22.00 -4.43 -6.71
CA TYR A 146 -21.47 -3.07 -6.60
C TYR A 146 -20.52 -2.71 -7.75
N PHE A 147 -20.37 -3.59 -8.74
CA PHE A 147 -19.50 -3.27 -9.88
C PHE A 147 -20.10 -2.18 -10.75
N GLY A 148 -19.24 -1.32 -11.25
CA GLY A 148 -19.60 -0.21 -12.13
C GLY A 148 -18.46 0.20 -13.04
N ASP A 149 -18.73 1.10 -13.96
CA ASP A 149 -17.70 1.78 -14.72
C ASP A 149 -16.99 2.82 -13.83
N PRO A 150 -15.71 3.10 -14.08
CA PRO A 150 -14.99 4.17 -13.37
C PRO A 150 -15.69 5.50 -13.46
N ASP A 151 -15.83 6.17 -12.32
CA ASP A 151 -16.51 7.44 -12.18
C ASP A 151 -15.67 8.41 -11.35
N LEU A 152 -15.24 9.52 -11.96
CA LEU A 152 -14.35 10.50 -11.34
C LEU A 152 -15.01 11.23 -10.18
N ASP A 153 -16.30 11.57 -10.29
CA ASP A 153 -17.00 12.29 -9.21
C ASP A 153 -17.05 11.42 -7.95
N THR A 154 -17.35 10.13 -8.12
CA THR A 154 -17.36 9.17 -7.03
C THR A 154 -15.96 8.99 -6.43
N PHE A 155 -14.91 8.89 -7.26
CA PHE A 155 -13.54 8.79 -6.78
C PHE A 155 -13.11 10.04 -5.98
N HIS A 156 -13.44 11.22 -6.47
CA HIS A 156 -13.12 12.48 -5.77
C HIS A 156 -13.87 12.63 -4.44
N GLU A 157 -15.12 12.14 -4.35
CA GLU A 157 -15.82 12.08 -3.06
C GLU A 157 -15.10 11.17 -2.04
N TRP A 158 -14.58 10.01 -2.47
CA TRP A 158 -13.77 9.15 -1.61
C TRP A 158 -12.45 9.80 -1.22
N GLN A 159 -11.80 10.47 -2.17
CA GLN A 159 -10.55 11.20 -1.92
C GLN A 159 -10.76 12.31 -0.89
N GLU A 160 -11.83 13.09 -1.01
CA GLU A 160 -12.20 14.11 -0.03
C GLU A 160 -12.51 13.48 1.35
N ALA A 161 -13.31 12.42 1.39
CA ALA A 161 -13.66 11.73 2.63
C ALA A 161 -12.44 11.18 3.37
N SER A 162 -11.43 10.69 2.64
CA SER A 162 -10.16 10.18 3.19
C SER A 162 -9.20 11.28 3.66
N GLY A 163 -9.45 12.54 3.31
CA GLY A 163 -8.48 13.63 3.49
C GLY A 163 -7.33 13.61 2.48
N GLY A 164 -7.54 13.07 1.27
CA GLY A 164 -6.56 13.07 0.18
C GLY A 164 -5.53 11.95 0.25
N ILE A 165 -5.82 10.87 0.99
CA ILE A 165 -4.84 9.82 1.22
C ILE A 165 -5.09 8.51 0.44
N ILE A 166 -6.01 8.48 -0.52
CA ILE A 166 -6.09 7.34 -1.46
C ILE A 166 -4.87 7.44 -2.37
N LYS A 167 -4.03 6.40 -2.37
CA LYS A 167 -2.76 6.35 -3.12
C LYS A 167 -2.75 5.29 -4.19
N LYS A 168 -3.70 4.36 -4.16
CA LYS A 168 -3.81 3.30 -5.14
C LYS A 168 -5.26 2.92 -5.34
N ILE A 169 -5.64 2.66 -6.60
CA ILE A 169 -6.94 2.10 -6.97
C ILE A 169 -6.76 1.00 -8.00
N ALA A 170 -7.54 -0.08 -7.90
CA ALA A 170 -7.57 -1.13 -8.90
C ALA A 170 -8.88 -1.09 -9.69
N LEU A 171 -8.76 -1.40 -10.98
CA LEU A 171 -9.88 -1.49 -11.91
C LEU A 171 -9.64 -2.54 -13.00
N ALA A 172 -10.71 -2.93 -13.69
CA ALA A 172 -10.68 -3.76 -14.87
C ALA A 172 -10.58 -2.88 -16.13
N PRO A 173 -9.53 -3.03 -16.96
CA PRO A 173 -9.26 -2.10 -18.06
C PRO A 173 -10.30 -2.15 -19.20
N GLU A 174 -11.09 -3.22 -19.31
CA GLU A 174 -12.18 -3.37 -20.29
C GLU A 174 -13.46 -2.57 -19.93
N ARG A 175 -13.48 -1.90 -18.75
CA ARG A 175 -14.63 -1.08 -18.34
C ARG A 175 -14.70 0.21 -19.16
N ASN A 176 -15.93 0.76 -19.34
CA ASN A 176 -16.09 2.00 -20.07
C ASN A 176 -15.47 3.20 -19.31
N GLY A 177 -14.86 4.14 -20.03
CA GLY A 177 -14.28 5.35 -19.44
C GLY A 177 -12.94 5.18 -18.76
N VAL A 178 -12.33 3.97 -18.81
CA VAL A 178 -11.07 3.66 -18.13
C VAL A 178 -9.95 4.61 -18.55
N LYS A 179 -9.79 4.91 -19.84
CA LYS A 179 -8.69 5.75 -20.32
C LYS A 179 -8.69 7.12 -19.63
N GLU A 180 -9.82 7.83 -19.69
CA GLU A 180 -9.97 9.16 -19.09
C GLU A 180 -9.80 9.12 -17.57
N PHE A 181 -10.37 8.12 -16.93
CA PHE A 181 -10.23 7.94 -15.49
C PHE A 181 -8.76 7.71 -15.10
N VAL A 182 -8.05 6.81 -15.77
CA VAL A 182 -6.65 6.50 -15.48
C VAL A 182 -5.76 7.72 -15.70
N GLU A 183 -5.89 8.42 -16.84
CA GLU A 183 -5.15 9.66 -17.13
C GLU A 183 -5.34 10.68 -16.00
N THR A 184 -6.59 10.92 -15.59
CA THR A 184 -6.91 11.92 -14.56
C THR A 184 -6.32 11.55 -13.20
N VAL A 185 -6.59 10.33 -12.69
CA VAL A 185 -6.17 9.97 -11.33
C VAL A 185 -4.66 9.74 -11.22
N THR A 186 -3.98 9.34 -12.30
CA THR A 186 -2.51 9.24 -12.30
C THR A 186 -1.84 10.61 -12.30
N ASP A 187 -2.40 11.61 -13.00
CA ASP A 187 -1.94 13.00 -12.92
C ASP A 187 -2.13 13.59 -11.51
N GLU A 188 -3.13 13.12 -10.77
CA GLU A 188 -3.34 13.45 -9.35
C GLU A 188 -2.40 12.69 -8.39
N GLY A 189 -1.52 11.84 -8.91
CA GLY A 189 -0.52 11.09 -8.13
C GLY A 189 -1.06 9.82 -7.48
N VAL A 190 -2.12 9.25 -8.01
CA VAL A 190 -2.68 7.96 -7.59
C VAL A 190 -2.18 6.85 -8.50
N VAL A 191 -1.70 5.76 -7.93
CA VAL A 191 -1.27 4.57 -8.68
C VAL A 191 -2.49 3.79 -9.14
N VAL A 192 -2.62 3.56 -10.43
CA VAL A 192 -3.67 2.69 -10.98
C VAL A 192 -3.12 1.29 -11.20
N ALA A 193 -3.87 0.30 -10.69
CA ALA A 193 -3.58 -1.12 -10.82
C ALA A 193 -4.68 -1.82 -11.63
N LEU A 194 -4.30 -2.83 -12.42
CA LEU A 194 -5.20 -3.63 -13.24
C LEU A 194 -5.41 -5.01 -12.61
N GLY A 195 -6.66 -5.45 -12.48
CA GLY A 195 -7.00 -6.76 -11.93
C GLY A 195 -8.49 -6.99 -11.86
N HIS A 196 -8.90 -8.19 -11.47
CA HIS A 196 -10.28 -8.66 -11.48
C HIS A 196 -10.96 -8.37 -12.83
N SER A 197 -10.27 -8.78 -13.90
CA SER A 197 -10.48 -8.33 -15.27
C SER A 197 -10.57 -9.50 -16.22
N ASN A 198 -11.44 -9.40 -17.21
CA ASN A 198 -11.47 -10.28 -18.39
C ASN A 198 -10.89 -9.58 -19.64
N ALA A 199 -10.06 -8.57 -19.45
CA ALA A 199 -9.45 -7.79 -20.53
C ALA A 199 -8.61 -8.63 -21.47
N THR A 200 -8.56 -8.21 -22.73
CA THR A 200 -7.55 -8.60 -23.70
C THR A 200 -6.26 -7.78 -23.48
N LEU A 201 -5.19 -8.20 -24.13
CA LEU A 201 -3.93 -7.44 -24.14
C LEU A 201 -4.14 -6.00 -24.64
N GLU A 202 -4.91 -5.84 -25.73
CA GLU A 202 -5.18 -4.53 -26.32
C GLU A 202 -5.95 -3.59 -25.38
N GLU A 203 -6.90 -4.13 -24.61
CA GLU A 203 -7.63 -3.34 -23.60
C GLU A 203 -6.74 -2.98 -22.42
N ALA A 204 -5.86 -3.89 -21.99
CA ALA A 204 -4.87 -3.61 -20.97
C ALA A 204 -3.83 -2.56 -21.41
N ASP A 205 -3.37 -2.63 -22.66
CA ASP A 205 -2.42 -1.67 -23.24
C ASP A 205 -2.99 -0.24 -23.22
N VAL A 206 -4.28 -0.05 -23.53
CA VAL A 206 -4.94 1.26 -23.42
C VAL A 206 -4.82 1.85 -22.01
N ALA A 207 -5.03 1.04 -20.98
CA ALA A 207 -4.93 1.51 -19.60
C ALA A 207 -3.46 1.76 -19.19
N VAL A 208 -2.52 0.93 -19.66
CA VAL A 208 -1.08 1.13 -19.41
C VAL A 208 -0.58 2.40 -20.08
N GLU A 209 -0.96 2.66 -21.33
CA GLU A 209 -0.63 3.91 -22.05
C GLU A 209 -1.23 5.14 -21.36
N ALA A 210 -2.39 5.00 -20.73
CA ALA A 210 -3.03 6.04 -19.93
C ALA A 210 -2.34 6.28 -18.56
N GLY A 211 -1.42 5.40 -18.11
CA GLY A 211 -0.65 5.56 -16.89
C GLY A 211 -0.80 4.47 -15.83
N ALA A 212 -1.61 3.43 -16.06
CA ALA A 212 -1.66 2.27 -15.16
C ALA A 212 -0.30 1.57 -15.10
N SER A 213 0.17 1.24 -13.90
CA SER A 213 1.56 0.80 -13.71
C SER A 213 1.72 -0.46 -12.85
N VAL A 214 0.62 -1.07 -12.41
CA VAL A 214 0.63 -2.25 -11.54
C VAL A 214 -0.38 -3.27 -12.06
N PHE A 215 -0.03 -4.56 -12.01
CA PHE A 215 -0.98 -5.65 -12.11
C PHE A 215 -1.21 -6.23 -10.71
N VAL A 216 -2.48 -6.30 -10.28
CA VAL A 216 -2.87 -6.85 -8.98
C VAL A 216 -2.74 -8.37 -9.05
N HIS A 217 -2.08 -8.98 -8.05
CA HIS A 217 -1.88 -10.45 -7.96
C HIS A 217 -1.79 -11.14 -9.34
N ALA A 218 -0.83 -10.66 -10.16
CA ALA A 218 -0.63 -11.10 -11.55
C ALA A 218 -0.78 -12.61 -11.73
N TYR A 219 -1.46 -13.02 -12.79
CA TYR A 219 -1.92 -14.38 -13.08
C TYR A 219 -3.11 -14.88 -12.27
N ASN A 220 -3.64 -14.11 -11.32
CA ASN A 220 -4.85 -14.42 -10.58
C ASN A 220 -5.92 -13.35 -10.83
N GLY A 221 -7.18 -13.75 -10.95
CA GLY A 221 -8.26 -12.81 -11.22
C GLY A 221 -8.16 -12.11 -12.58
N MET A 222 -7.61 -12.80 -13.59
CA MET A 222 -7.45 -12.31 -14.96
C MET A 222 -7.51 -13.48 -15.96
N ARG A 223 -7.59 -13.15 -17.25
CA ARG A 223 -7.53 -14.16 -18.33
C ARG A 223 -6.21 -14.93 -18.25
N GLY A 224 -6.30 -16.22 -18.57
CA GLY A 224 -5.12 -17.07 -18.64
C GLY A 224 -4.29 -16.79 -19.89
N LEU A 225 -2.97 -16.96 -19.77
CA LEU A 225 -2.06 -16.88 -20.93
C LEU A 225 -2.40 -17.98 -21.95
N ASN A 226 -2.77 -17.57 -23.15
CA ASN A 226 -3.08 -18.45 -24.26
C ASN A 226 -2.23 -18.05 -25.48
N HIS A 227 -1.72 -19.03 -26.24
CA HIS A 227 -0.82 -18.77 -27.37
C HIS A 227 -1.48 -18.02 -28.56
N ARG A 228 -2.81 -17.97 -28.64
CA ARG A 228 -3.55 -17.25 -29.69
C ARG A 228 -4.25 -15.99 -29.19
N GLU A 229 -4.53 -15.94 -27.91
CA GLU A 229 -5.16 -14.83 -27.24
C GLU A 229 -4.45 -14.65 -25.90
N PRO A 230 -3.32 -13.95 -25.86
CA PRO A 230 -2.66 -13.63 -24.58
C PRO A 230 -3.64 -12.84 -23.73
N GLY A 231 -3.86 -13.29 -22.52
CA GLY A 231 -4.78 -12.63 -21.60
C GLY A 231 -4.25 -11.35 -21.05
#